data_ef6ceb52133b27cedb87268f11d56765
#
_entry.id   ef6ceb52133b27cedb87268f11d56765
#
_cell.length_a   1.000
_cell.length_b   1.000
_cell.length_c   1.000
_cell.angle_alpha   90.00
_cell.angle_beta   90.00
_cell.angle_gamma   90.00
#
_symmetry.space_group_name_H-M   'P 1'
#
loop_
_entity.id
_entity.type
_entity.pdbx_description
1 polymer ?
#
loop_
_entity_poly.entity_id
_entity_poly.type
_entity_poly.pdbx_seq_one_letter_code
_entity_poly.pdbx_strand_id
1 'polypeptide(L)'
;MPISLTAEAIRDITNKVNFSLEDLDCLVCGTSGADQLFPHHGLMVHGELSFPPCEVASTAGVCCAGVAALKYAYMNVLSGLTQNAITTGSELVSNALRSVYFQPKIETKVAALSKNPTLSFEKDFIRWMLSDGAGAILIENFPRPDRLCLRIDWVDYISYANEREAYMYMGAKKLENGSLKSWREVENPQEVYQESYFAVQQDIKLLGEHVMIYGGKGLSRVREKRNLDSDKINWFLPHYSSDFFREPTYERVAKSGVPIPSEKWLTNLTTEGNSGSASIYVMLEELLYSGKLQKGETIFCIVPESSRFSYGYIHLTVV
;
A
#
# COMPACT_ATOMS: atom_id res chain seq x y z
N MET A 1 -15.22 8.76 5.60
CA MET A 1 -15.23 7.67 4.59
C MET A 1 -13.90 7.68 3.85
N PRO A 2 -13.40 6.55 3.31
CA PRO A 2 -12.18 6.54 2.49
C PRO A 2 -12.22 7.57 1.36
N ILE A 3 -13.38 7.77 0.76
CA ILE A 3 -13.61 8.76 -0.30
C ILE A 3 -13.25 10.17 0.16
N SER A 4 -13.78 10.62 1.30
CA SER A 4 -13.55 11.97 1.82
C SER A 4 -12.07 12.17 2.20
N LEU A 5 -11.43 11.15 2.80
CA LEU A 5 -10.01 11.19 3.16
C LEU A 5 -9.12 11.31 1.91
N THR A 6 -9.45 10.56 0.85
CA THR A 6 -8.76 10.65 -0.44
C THR A 6 -8.96 12.02 -1.09
N ALA A 7 -10.18 12.54 -1.06
CA ALA A 7 -10.50 13.86 -1.62
C ALA A 7 -9.72 14.97 -0.90
N GLU A 8 -9.56 14.90 0.43
CA GLU A 8 -8.75 15.85 1.19
C GLU A 8 -7.26 15.78 0.79
N ALA A 9 -6.69 14.59 0.64
CA ALA A 9 -5.31 14.45 0.17
C ALA A 9 -5.11 15.07 -1.24
N ILE A 10 -6.12 14.95 -2.13
CA ILE A 10 -6.07 15.58 -3.46
C ILE A 10 -6.16 17.10 -3.33
N ARG A 11 -7.07 17.64 -2.50
CA ARG A 11 -7.17 19.09 -2.25
C ARG A 11 -5.87 19.65 -1.67
N ASP A 12 -5.25 18.90 -0.75
CA ASP A 12 -3.99 19.30 -0.13
C ASP A 12 -2.85 19.42 -1.15
N ILE A 13 -2.62 18.37 -1.98
CA ILE A 13 -1.57 18.43 -3.00
C ILE A 13 -1.83 19.52 -4.04
N THR A 14 -3.07 19.68 -4.52
CA THR A 14 -3.40 20.70 -5.51
C THR A 14 -3.18 22.12 -4.98
N ASN A 15 -3.51 22.36 -3.71
CA ASN A 15 -3.22 23.64 -3.04
C ASN A 15 -1.71 23.85 -2.87
N LYS A 16 -0.97 22.85 -2.37
CA LYS A 16 0.49 22.94 -2.14
C LYS A 16 1.28 23.25 -3.42
N VAL A 17 0.83 22.71 -4.56
CA VAL A 17 1.55 22.89 -5.82
C VAL A 17 0.86 23.89 -6.75
N ASN A 18 -0.22 24.55 -6.35
CA ASN A 18 -1.00 25.47 -7.16
C ASN A 18 -1.42 24.85 -8.51
N PHE A 19 -2.06 23.69 -8.46
CA PHE A 19 -2.58 22.97 -9.62
C PHE A 19 -4.11 23.04 -9.64
N SER A 20 -4.71 23.36 -10.79
CA SER A 20 -6.16 23.36 -10.94
C SER A 20 -6.68 21.97 -11.30
N LEU A 21 -7.67 21.47 -10.58
CA LEU A 21 -8.37 20.23 -10.95
C LEU A 21 -9.12 20.33 -12.29
N GLU A 22 -9.41 21.55 -12.78
CA GLU A 22 -9.95 21.78 -14.12
C GLU A 22 -9.02 21.29 -15.24
N ASP A 23 -7.72 21.20 -14.97
CA ASP A 23 -6.69 20.80 -15.91
C ASP A 23 -6.24 19.32 -15.75
N LEU A 24 -6.96 18.55 -14.88
CA LEU A 24 -6.58 17.17 -14.60
C LEU A 24 -7.01 16.20 -15.70
N ASP A 25 -6.08 15.51 -16.32
CA ASP A 25 -6.33 14.53 -17.38
C ASP A 25 -6.65 13.13 -16.85
N CYS A 26 -6.02 12.72 -15.73
CA CYS A 26 -6.14 11.35 -15.22
C CYS A 26 -6.13 11.30 -13.68
N LEU A 27 -7.10 10.58 -13.10
CA LEU A 27 -7.18 10.29 -11.68
C LEU A 27 -7.07 8.77 -11.44
N VAL A 28 -6.10 8.34 -10.64
CA VAL A 28 -5.90 6.92 -10.31
C VAL A 28 -5.89 6.71 -8.80
N CYS A 29 -6.88 6.01 -8.27
CA CYS A 29 -7.02 5.81 -6.82
C CYS A 29 -6.72 4.36 -6.42
N GLY A 30 -5.80 4.18 -5.48
CA GLY A 30 -5.46 2.88 -4.87
C GLY A 30 -6.01 2.77 -3.45
N THR A 31 -6.69 1.67 -3.14
CA THR A 31 -7.16 1.36 -1.78
C THR A 31 -7.30 -0.15 -1.60
N SER A 32 -7.14 -0.64 -0.38
CA SER A 32 -7.47 -2.04 -0.06
C SER A 32 -8.95 -2.25 0.22
N GLY A 33 -9.65 -1.24 0.69
CA GLY A 33 -11.05 -1.34 1.09
C GLY A 33 -11.87 -0.15 0.62
N ALA A 34 -12.46 -0.24 -0.59
CA ALA A 34 -13.46 0.72 -1.02
C ALA A 34 -14.72 0.64 -0.13
N ASP A 35 -15.44 1.74 0.02
CA ASP A 35 -16.69 1.80 0.80
C ASP A 35 -17.76 0.85 0.24
N GLN A 36 -17.74 0.61 -1.09
CA GLN A 36 -18.69 -0.25 -1.80
C GLN A 36 -17.98 -0.99 -2.94
N LEU A 37 -18.62 -2.07 -3.42
CA LEU A 37 -18.09 -2.87 -4.53
C LEU A 37 -18.18 -2.13 -5.87
N PHE A 38 -19.24 -1.37 -6.07
CA PHE A 38 -19.47 -0.48 -7.23
C PHE A 38 -20.39 0.69 -6.82
N PRO A 39 -20.19 1.89 -7.40
CA PRO A 39 -19.10 2.29 -8.31
C PRO A 39 -17.74 2.12 -7.66
N HIS A 40 -16.66 1.99 -8.46
CA HIS A 40 -15.32 1.87 -7.90
C HIS A 40 -14.84 3.16 -7.22
N HIS A 41 -13.88 3.03 -6.32
CA HIS A 41 -13.41 4.09 -5.42
C HIS A 41 -13.07 5.41 -6.15
N GLY A 42 -12.30 5.35 -7.24
CA GLY A 42 -11.91 6.56 -7.99
C GLY A 42 -13.08 7.34 -8.57
N LEU A 43 -14.16 6.67 -9.05
CA LEU A 43 -15.35 7.37 -9.52
C LEU A 43 -16.08 8.09 -8.39
N MET A 44 -16.07 7.50 -7.19
CA MET A 44 -16.66 8.14 -6.02
C MET A 44 -15.86 9.37 -5.57
N VAL A 45 -14.51 9.28 -5.63
CA VAL A 45 -13.62 10.42 -5.35
C VAL A 45 -13.79 11.52 -6.38
N HIS A 46 -13.89 11.20 -7.67
CA HIS A 46 -14.17 12.16 -8.73
C HIS A 46 -15.49 12.88 -8.49
N GLY A 47 -16.56 12.14 -8.16
CA GLY A 47 -17.85 12.71 -7.83
C GLY A 47 -17.83 13.62 -6.60
N GLU A 48 -17.08 13.28 -5.56
CA GLU A 48 -16.90 14.09 -4.34
C GLU A 48 -16.17 15.42 -4.63
N LEU A 49 -15.18 15.38 -5.53
CA LEU A 49 -14.40 16.56 -5.92
C LEU A 49 -15.10 17.41 -6.97
N SER A 50 -16.02 16.84 -7.75
CA SER A 50 -16.87 17.53 -8.73
C SER A 50 -16.12 18.39 -9.76
N PHE A 51 -14.95 17.93 -10.23
CA PHE A 51 -14.19 18.58 -11.32
C PHE A 51 -14.56 18.01 -12.71
N PRO A 52 -14.12 18.63 -13.84
CA PRO A 52 -14.49 18.22 -15.18
C PRO A 52 -14.19 16.75 -15.51
N PRO A 53 -14.80 16.19 -16.57
CA PRO A 53 -14.55 14.82 -17.00
C PRO A 53 -13.07 14.56 -17.28
N CYS A 54 -12.53 13.48 -16.73
CA CYS A 54 -11.18 12.99 -16.97
C CYS A 54 -11.15 11.47 -17.04
N GLU A 55 -10.01 10.89 -17.36
CA GLU A 55 -9.80 9.45 -17.20
C GLU A 55 -9.76 9.08 -15.71
N VAL A 56 -10.52 8.05 -15.29
CA VAL A 56 -10.55 7.61 -13.90
C VAL A 56 -10.33 6.10 -13.81
N ALA A 57 -9.34 5.69 -13.03
CA ALA A 57 -9.07 4.29 -12.72
C ALA A 57 -8.98 4.04 -11.22
N SER A 58 -9.19 2.79 -10.82
CA SER A 58 -8.93 2.33 -9.45
C SER A 58 -8.13 1.05 -9.44
N THR A 59 -7.23 0.96 -8.48
CA THR A 59 -6.47 -0.25 -8.18
C THR A 59 -6.87 -0.80 -6.82
N ALA A 60 -6.94 -2.12 -6.73
CA ALA A 60 -7.27 -2.85 -5.52
C ALA A 60 -6.07 -3.70 -5.08
N GLY A 61 -6.07 -4.10 -3.82
CA GLY A 61 -5.01 -4.88 -3.20
C GLY A 61 -4.87 -4.47 -1.75
N VAL A 62 -3.67 -4.55 -1.20
CA VAL A 62 -3.36 -4.00 0.13
C VAL A 62 -2.31 -2.90 -0.05
N CYS A 63 -1.17 -2.96 0.60
CA CYS A 63 -0.13 -1.92 0.53
C CYS A 63 0.30 -1.58 -0.91
N CYS A 64 0.33 -2.56 -1.80
CA CYS A 64 0.68 -2.35 -3.20
C CYS A 64 -0.43 -1.74 -4.08
N ALA A 65 -1.65 -1.54 -3.56
CA ALA A 65 -2.69 -0.85 -4.33
C ALA A 65 -2.24 0.56 -4.72
N GLY A 66 -1.61 1.31 -3.80
CA GLY A 66 -1.02 2.62 -4.10
C GLY A 66 0.12 2.55 -5.12
N VAL A 67 1.00 1.53 -5.03
CA VAL A 67 2.08 1.35 -6.03
C VAL A 67 1.52 1.04 -7.41
N ALA A 68 0.46 0.25 -7.50
CA ALA A 68 -0.20 -0.05 -8.76
C ALA A 68 -0.87 1.21 -9.36
N ALA A 69 -1.49 2.04 -8.53
CA ALA A 69 -2.05 3.33 -8.91
C ALA A 69 -0.97 4.27 -9.44
N LEU A 70 0.14 4.41 -8.70
CA LEU A 70 1.31 5.21 -9.11
C LEU A 70 1.86 4.72 -10.46
N LYS A 71 2.00 3.41 -10.63
CA LYS A 71 2.51 2.83 -11.88
C LYS A 71 1.59 3.10 -13.05
N TYR A 72 0.27 2.98 -12.87
CA TYR A 72 -0.70 3.28 -13.93
C TYR A 72 -0.59 4.76 -14.36
N ALA A 73 -0.67 5.69 -13.40
CA ALA A 73 -0.56 7.12 -13.66
C ALA A 73 0.79 7.48 -14.32
N TYR A 74 1.90 6.92 -13.84
CA TYR A 74 3.22 7.10 -14.43
C TYR A 74 3.28 6.63 -15.88
N MET A 75 2.72 5.45 -16.19
CA MET A 75 2.71 4.94 -17.56
C MET A 75 1.86 5.79 -18.51
N ASN A 76 0.72 6.31 -18.05
CA ASN A 76 -0.14 7.20 -18.84
C ASN A 76 0.60 8.49 -19.23
N VAL A 77 1.23 9.14 -18.25
CA VAL A 77 1.99 10.37 -18.51
C VAL A 77 3.24 10.08 -19.36
N LEU A 78 4.00 9.04 -19.04
CA LEU A 78 5.20 8.65 -19.78
C LEU A 78 4.91 8.31 -21.25
N SER A 79 3.77 7.68 -21.54
CA SER A 79 3.36 7.32 -22.91
C SER A 79 2.77 8.49 -23.68
N GLY A 80 2.50 9.61 -23.03
CA GLY A 80 1.86 10.79 -23.63
C GLY A 80 0.35 10.64 -23.84
N LEU A 81 -0.29 9.62 -23.26
CA LEU A 81 -1.75 9.48 -23.30
C LEU A 81 -2.43 10.61 -22.52
N THR A 82 -1.81 11.05 -21.43
CA THR A 82 -2.22 12.20 -20.62
C THR A 82 -1.01 13.10 -20.35
N GLN A 83 -1.23 14.41 -20.15
CA GLN A 83 -0.16 15.36 -19.82
C GLN A 83 0.16 15.36 -18.33
N ASN A 84 -0.86 15.05 -17.51
CA ASN A 84 -0.75 14.98 -16.06
C ASN A 84 -1.64 13.88 -15.52
N ALA A 85 -1.36 13.49 -14.27
CA ALA A 85 -2.21 12.56 -13.52
C ALA A 85 -2.07 12.82 -12.02
N ILE A 86 -3.16 12.67 -11.28
CA ILE A 86 -3.12 12.53 -9.82
C ILE A 86 -3.30 11.06 -9.47
N THR A 87 -2.40 10.54 -8.63
CA THR A 87 -2.51 9.20 -8.08
C THR A 87 -2.61 9.25 -6.57
N THR A 88 -3.41 8.35 -5.97
CA THR A 88 -3.60 8.29 -4.53
C THR A 88 -3.41 6.89 -3.98
N GLY A 89 -2.96 6.83 -2.73
CA GLY A 89 -3.10 5.67 -1.85
C GLY A 89 -3.95 6.07 -0.65
N SER A 90 -4.94 5.27 -0.29
CA SER A 90 -5.81 5.60 0.85
C SER A 90 -6.32 4.37 1.57
N GLU A 91 -6.42 4.46 2.90
CA GLU A 91 -6.95 3.42 3.77
C GLU A 91 -7.82 4.03 4.87
N LEU A 92 -8.96 3.40 5.15
CA LEU A 92 -9.76 3.63 6.34
C LEU A 92 -10.00 2.30 7.06
N VAL A 93 -8.93 1.76 7.59
CA VAL A 93 -8.90 0.41 8.18
C VAL A 93 -9.69 0.34 9.47
N SER A 94 -9.77 1.45 10.22
CA SER A 94 -10.55 1.54 11.46
C SER A 94 -12.00 1.07 11.29
N ASN A 95 -12.60 1.28 10.13
CA ASN A 95 -13.94 0.78 9.84
C ASN A 95 -14.00 -0.75 9.78
N ALA A 96 -13.00 -1.40 9.18
CA ALA A 96 -12.93 -2.87 9.08
C ALA A 96 -12.53 -3.53 10.41
N LEU A 97 -11.90 -2.77 11.32
CA LEU A 97 -11.43 -3.25 12.63
C LEU A 97 -12.46 -3.06 13.76
N ARG A 98 -13.69 -2.65 13.44
CA ARG A 98 -14.76 -2.50 14.45
C ARG A 98 -15.08 -3.84 15.10
N SER A 99 -15.26 -3.82 16.41
CA SER A 99 -15.51 -5.03 17.23
C SER A 99 -16.70 -5.85 16.73
N VAL A 100 -17.72 -5.21 16.16
CA VAL A 100 -18.92 -5.87 15.61
C VAL A 100 -18.60 -6.96 14.58
N TYR A 101 -17.54 -6.82 13.80
CA TYR A 101 -17.14 -7.82 12.80
C TYR A 101 -16.42 -9.03 13.39
N PHE A 102 -15.92 -8.92 14.64
CA PHE A 102 -15.18 -9.98 15.34
C PHE A 102 -16.00 -10.70 16.39
N GLN A 103 -17.11 -10.13 16.84
CA GLN A 103 -17.92 -10.59 17.95
C GLN A 103 -18.42 -12.04 17.81
N PRO A 104 -18.95 -12.49 16.66
CA PRO A 104 -19.43 -13.86 16.52
C PRO A 104 -18.35 -14.92 16.74
N LYS A 105 -17.11 -14.65 16.32
CA LYS A 105 -15.99 -15.57 16.55
C LYS A 105 -15.52 -15.59 17.99
N ILE A 106 -15.70 -14.52 18.75
CA ILE A 106 -15.35 -14.47 20.16
C ILE A 106 -16.30 -15.39 20.94
N GLU A 107 -17.60 -15.30 20.67
CA GLU A 107 -18.62 -16.10 21.36
C GLU A 107 -18.43 -17.61 21.12
N THR A 108 -18.11 -18.01 19.88
CA THR A 108 -17.88 -19.43 19.53
C THR A 108 -16.52 -19.97 19.98
N LYS A 109 -15.54 -19.11 20.26
CA LYS A 109 -14.17 -19.50 20.61
C LYS A 109 -13.78 -19.26 22.07
N VAL A 110 -14.68 -18.79 22.92
CA VAL A 110 -14.39 -18.56 24.36
C VAL A 110 -13.76 -19.79 25.01
N ALA A 111 -14.27 -20.99 24.73
CA ALA A 111 -13.71 -22.24 25.26
C ALA A 111 -12.31 -22.57 24.67
N ALA A 112 -12.01 -22.20 23.44
CA ALA A 112 -10.70 -22.37 22.82
C ALA A 112 -9.70 -21.31 23.31
N LEU A 113 -10.12 -20.07 23.50
CA LEU A 113 -9.32 -18.99 24.06
C LEU A 113 -8.92 -19.27 25.52
N SER A 114 -9.79 -19.88 26.30
CA SER A 114 -9.49 -20.30 27.67
C SER A 114 -8.41 -21.38 27.71
N LYS A 115 -8.28 -22.21 26.68
CA LYS A 115 -7.24 -23.24 26.57
C LYS A 115 -5.95 -22.73 25.92
N ASN A 116 -6.03 -21.74 25.04
CA ASN A 116 -4.88 -21.15 24.38
C ASN A 116 -5.06 -19.62 24.22
N PRO A 117 -4.62 -18.82 25.22
CA PRO A 117 -4.74 -17.37 25.20
C PRO A 117 -4.00 -16.69 24.04
N THR A 118 -2.98 -17.35 23.43
CA THR A 118 -2.24 -16.79 22.30
C THR A 118 -3.09 -16.60 21.06
N LEU A 119 -4.21 -17.32 20.93
CA LEU A 119 -5.19 -17.13 19.85
C LEU A 119 -5.85 -15.73 19.85
N SER A 120 -5.85 -15.03 20.98
CA SER A 120 -6.33 -13.64 21.04
C SER A 120 -5.32 -12.67 20.45
N PHE A 121 -4.03 -12.91 20.63
CA PHE A 121 -2.97 -12.05 20.11
C PHE A 121 -2.88 -12.04 18.59
N GLU A 122 -3.21 -13.14 17.89
CA GLU A 122 -3.21 -13.20 16.42
C GLU A 122 -4.17 -12.19 15.79
N LYS A 123 -5.29 -11.90 16.47
CA LYS A 123 -6.27 -10.92 15.99
C LYS A 123 -5.95 -9.50 16.45
N ASP A 124 -5.38 -9.35 17.61
CA ASP A 124 -5.01 -8.05 18.15
C ASP A 124 -3.83 -7.44 17.40
N PHE A 125 -2.91 -8.25 16.88
CA PHE A 125 -1.79 -7.77 16.07
C PHE A 125 -2.23 -6.89 14.89
N ILE A 126 -3.25 -7.32 14.12
CA ILE A 126 -3.79 -6.52 13.00
C ILE A 126 -4.37 -5.19 13.50
N ARG A 127 -5.07 -5.21 14.64
CA ARG A 127 -5.73 -4.02 15.22
C ARG A 127 -4.75 -2.94 15.68
N TRP A 128 -3.56 -3.36 16.12
CA TRP A 128 -2.51 -2.44 16.58
C TRP A 128 -1.58 -1.98 15.47
N MET A 129 -1.58 -2.67 14.34
CA MET A 129 -0.59 -2.52 13.28
C MET A 129 -1.06 -1.60 12.15
N LEU A 130 -2.36 -1.36 12.01
CA LEU A 130 -2.94 -0.65 10.88
C LEU A 130 -3.49 0.72 11.30
N SER A 131 -3.26 1.71 10.45
CA SER A 131 -3.70 3.10 10.62
C SER A 131 -4.52 3.57 9.44
N ASP A 132 -5.38 4.55 9.67
CA ASP A 132 -6.05 5.29 8.60
C ASP A 132 -5.08 6.32 8.00
N GLY A 133 -5.19 6.55 6.70
CA GLY A 133 -4.38 7.55 6.04
C GLY A 133 -4.69 7.67 4.55
N ALA A 134 -4.34 8.81 3.96
CA ALA A 134 -4.36 9.02 2.53
C ALA A 134 -3.18 9.90 2.10
N GLY A 135 -2.68 9.65 0.90
CA GLY A 135 -1.68 10.49 0.27
C GLY A 135 -1.97 10.62 -1.23
N ALA A 136 -1.55 11.74 -1.81
CA ALA A 136 -1.71 12.03 -3.23
C ALA A 136 -0.39 12.50 -3.84
N ILE A 137 -0.15 12.12 -5.09
CA ILE A 137 1.00 12.57 -5.89
C ILE A 137 0.47 13.10 -7.22
N LEU A 138 0.90 14.32 -7.59
CA LEU A 138 0.73 14.87 -8.93
C LEU A 138 1.92 14.45 -9.80
N ILE A 139 1.65 13.89 -10.96
CA ILE A 139 2.64 13.50 -11.97
C ILE A 139 2.45 14.40 -13.18
N GLU A 140 3.55 15.00 -13.64
CA GLU A 140 3.60 15.87 -14.81
C GLU A 140 4.79 15.47 -15.71
N ASN A 141 4.75 15.83 -16.99
CA ASN A 141 5.82 15.51 -17.95
C ASN A 141 7.14 16.24 -17.67
N PHE A 142 7.09 17.39 -16.98
CA PHE A 142 8.25 18.24 -16.73
C PHE A 142 8.32 18.64 -15.24
N PRO A 143 9.53 18.78 -14.69
CA PRO A 143 9.69 19.26 -13.32
C PRO A 143 9.29 20.74 -13.23
N ARG A 144 8.71 21.13 -12.10
CA ARG A 144 8.40 22.52 -11.81
C ARG A 144 9.69 23.29 -11.44
N PRO A 145 9.93 24.46 -12.00
CA PRO A 145 11.22 25.17 -11.82
C PRO A 145 11.38 25.80 -10.42
N ASP A 146 10.28 26.00 -9.71
CA ASP A 146 10.22 26.75 -8.43
C ASP A 146 10.40 25.87 -7.18
N ARG A 147 10.54 24.54 -7.37
CA ARG A 147 10.63 23.58 -6.26
C ARG A 147 11.38 22.31 -6.61
N LEU A 148 11.80 21.58 -5.58
CA LEU A 148 12.30 20.21 -5.80
C LEU A 148 11.16 19.30 -6.28
N CYS A 149 11.47 18.49 -7.30
CA CYS A 149 10.59 17.46 -7.81
C CYS A 149 11.28 16.10 -7.75
N LEU A 150 10.49 15.04 -7.80
CA LEU A 150 10.98 13.67 -7.86
C LEU A 150 10.70 13.10 -9.25
N ARG A 151 11.73 12.89 -10.06
CA ARG A 151 11.59 12.18 -11.33
C ARG A 151 11.40 10.70 -11.05
N ILE A 152 10.36 10.10 -11.60
CA ILE A 152 10.14 8.66 -11.54
C ILE A 152 11.03 8.01 -12.60
N ASP A 153 12.10 7.33 -12.18
CA ASP A 153 12.97 6.63 -13.11
C ASP A 153 12.34 5.31 -13.56
N TRP A 154 11.72 4.58 -12.62
CA TRP A 154 10.95 3.37 -12.91
C TRP A 154 10.10 2.94 -11.70
N VAL A 155 9.03 2.19 -12.01
CA VAL A 155 8.19 1.48 -11.02
C VAL A 155 8.06 0.02 -11.46
N ASP A 156 8.57 -0.91 -10.66
CA ASP A 156 8.38 -2.34 -10.88
C ASP A 156 7.39 -2.93 -9.85
N TYR A 157 6.57 -3.86 -10.30
CA TYR A 157 5.60 -4.56 -9.48
C TYR A 157 5.67 -6.05 -9.82
N ILE A 158 5.85 -6.90 -8.80
CA ILE A 158 6.05 -8.33 -8.96
C ILE A 158 5.11 -9.08 -8.02
N SER A 159 4.39 -10.07 -8.53
CA SER A 159 3.53 -10.96 -7.76
C SER A 159 4.11 -12.38 -7.71
N TYR A 160 4.04 -12.98 -6.53
CA TYR A 160 4.32 -14.40 -6.27
C TYR A 160 3.05 -15.15 -5.84
N ALA A 161 1.89 -14.63 -6.18
CA ALA A 161 0.59 -15.20 -5.84
C ALA A 161 0.36 -16.61 -6.41
N ASN A 162 1.13 -17.00 -7.42
CA ASN A 162 1.14 -18.35 -8.01
C ASN A 162 1.88 -19.39 -7.16
N GLU A 163 2.76 -18.95 -6.23
CA GLU A 163 3.59 -19.87 -5.44
C GLU A 163 2.99 -20.18 -4.07
N ARG A 164 2.07 -19.33 -3.56
CA ARG A 164 1.50 -19.48 -2.22
C ARG A 164 0.02 -19.07 -2.18
N GLU A 165 -0.64 -19.57 -1.16
CA GLU A 165 -2.01 -19.20 -0.80
C GLU A 165 -2.08 -17.79 -0.20
N ALA A 166 -3.29 -17.25 -0.09
CA ALA A 166 -3.51 -15.99 0.59
C ALA A 166 -3.28 -16.12 2.11
N TYR A 167 -2.62 -15.14 2.69
CA TYR A 167 -2.38 -15.09 4.14
C TYR A 167 -3.03 -13.89 4.84
N MET A 168 -3.46 -12.87 4.10
CA MET A 168 -4.39 -11.86 4.61
C MET A 168 -5.55 -11.70 3.63
N TYR A 169 -6.78 -11.70 4.16
CA TYR A 169 -8.00 -11.67 3.36
C TYR A 169 -9.18 -11.13 4.16
N MET A 170 -10.18 -10.64 3.45
CA MET A 170 -11.47 -10.18 3.96
C MET A 170 -12.56 -10.52 2.93
N GLY A 171 -13.80 -10.73 3.36
CA GLY A 171 -14.88 -11.16 2.47
C GLY A 171 -14.78 -12.64 2.05
N ALA A 172 -14.01 -13.44 2.77
CA ALA A 172 -13.80 -14.85 2.48
C ALA A 172 -13.50 -15.65 3.75
N LYS A 173 -13.55 -16.98 3.63
CA LYS A 173 -13.09 -17.95 4.63
C LYS A 173 -12.03 -18.84 4.01
N LYS A 174 -10.87 -18.99 4.66
CA LYS A 174 -9.83 -19.92 4.22
C LYS A 174 -10.22 -21.34 4.57
N LEU A 175 -10.14 -22.22 3.59
CA LEU A 175 -10.41 -23.65 3.73
C LEU A 175 -9.13 -24.41 4.10
N GLU A 176 -9.26 -25.65 4.52
CA GLU A 176 -8.13 -26.52 4.92
C GLU A 176 -7.09 -26.72 3.81
N ASN A 177 -7.53 -26.69 2.55
CA ASN A 177 -6.66 -26.80 1.38
C ASN A 177 -5.98 -25.47 0.98
N GLY A 178 -6.15 -24.40 1.77
CA GLY A 178 -5.57 -23.07 1.54
C GLY A 178 -6.37 -22.19 0.56
N SER A 179 -7.43 -22.70 -0.10
CA SER A 179 -8.29 -21.89 -0.97
C SER A 179 -9.20 -20.96 -0.14
N LEU A 180 -9.72 -19.93 -0.79
CA LEU A 180 -10.67 -19.00 -0.18
C LEU A 180 -12.09 -19.28 -0.71
N LYS A 181 -13.05 -19.55 0.18
CA LYS A 181 -14.48 -19.54 -0.11
C LYS A 181 -14.97 -18.10 0.03
N SER A 182 -15.45 -17.51 -1.07
CA SER A 182 -15.98 -16.15 -1.10
C SER A 182 -17.30 -16.05 -0.32
N TRP A 183 -17.57 -14.90 0.29
CA TRP A 183 -18.87 -14.60 0.89
C TRP A 183 -20.02 -14.72 -0.11
N ARG A 184 -19.75 -14.55 -1.42
CA ARG A 184 -20.74 -14.72 -2.51
C ARG A 184 -21.11 -16.16 -2.80
N GLU A 185 -20.33 -17.15 -2.32
CA GLU A 185 -20.59 -18.57 -2.44
C GLU A 185 -21.40 -19.12 -1.27
N VAL A 186 -21.76 -18.27 -0.32
CA VAL A 186 -22.52 -18.64 0.88
C VAL A 186 -24.01 -18.47 0.61
N GLU A 187 -24.76 -19.57 0.70
CA GLU A 187 -26.21 -19.55 0.44
C GLU A 187 -27.00 -18.84 1.54
N ASN A 188 -26.59 -19.01 2.80
CA ASN A 188 -27.23 -18.36 3.94
C ASN A 188 -26.49 -17.10 4.37
N PRO A 189 -27.03 -15.89 4.17
CA PRO A 189 -26.37 -14.63 4.56
C PRO A 189 -26.01 -14.56 6.06
N GLN A 190 -26.73 -15.26 6.94
CA GLN A 190 -26.42 -15.28 8.35
C GLN A 190 -25.09 -16.00 8.64
N GLU A 191 -24.70 -17.00 7.83
CA GLU A 191 -23.39 -17.66 7.93
C GLU A 191 -22.26 -16.67 7.70
N VAL A 192 -22.43 -15.72 6.77
CA VAL A 192 -21.44 -14.68 6.47
C VAL A 192 -21.13 -13.87 7.73
N TYR A 193 -22.14 -13.51 8.50
CA TYR A 193 -21.98 -12.81 9.76
C TYR A 193 -21.40 -13.72 10.85
N GLN A 194 -21.99 -14.90 11.08
CA GLN A 194 -21.59 -15.84 12.15
C GLN A 194 -20.14 -16.30 12.01
N GLU A 195 -19.69 -16.51 10.79
CA GLU A 195 -18.30 -16.91 10.47
C GLU A 195 -17.35 -15.73 10.29
N SER A 196 -17.84 -14.48 10.52
CA SER A 196 -17.05 -13.24 10.45
C SER A 196 -16.29 -13.07 9.12
N TYR A 197 -16.94 -13.28 7.98
CA TYR A 197 -16.33 -13.15 6.64
C TYR A 197 -15.75 -11.74 6.41
N PHE A 198 -16.38 -10.70 6.94
CA PHE A 198 -15.93 -9.31 6.80
C PHE A 198 -14.95 -8.85 7.86
N ALA A 199 -14.52 -9.71 8.77
CA ALA A 199 -13.36 -9.43 9.60
C ALA A 199 -12.08 -9.63 8.79
N VAL A 200 -11.11 -8.74 8.94
CA VAL A 200 -9.77 -8.95 8.39
C VAL A 200 -9.14 -10.18 9.07
N GLN A 201 -8.67 -11.11 8.27
CA GLN A 201 -8.02 -12.34 8.71
C GLN A 201 -6.56 -12.34 8.24
N GLN A 202 -5.65 -12.81 9.09
CA GLN A 202 -4.24 -12.94 8.74
C GLN A 202 -3.66 -14.24 9.29
N ASP A 203 -2.91 -14.94 8.45
CA ASP A 203 -2.10 -16.09 8.83
C ASP A 203 -0.67 -15.60 9.12
N ILE A 204 -0.42 -15.28 10.39
CA ILE A 204 0.86 -14.70 10.85
C ILE A 204 2.02 -15.67 10.63
N LYS A 205 1.78 -16.98 10.76
CA LYS A 205 2.81 -18.01 10.55
C LYS A 205 3.27 -18.01 9.09
N LEU A 206 2.33 -18.08 8.15
CA LEU A 206 2.63 -18.06 6.71
C LEU A 206 3.32 -16.75 6.31
N LEU A 207 2.90 -15.61 6.87
CA LEU A 207 3.54 -14.32 6.67
C LEU A 207 5.01 -14.37 7.13
N GLY A 208 5.26 -14.74 8.39
CA GLY A 208 6.59 -14.74 8.98
C GLY A 208 7.59 -15.66 8.24
N GLU A 209 7.12 -16.82 7.78
CA GLU A 209 7.95 -17.77 7.03
C GLU A 209 8.36 -17.27 5.64
N HIS A 210 7.53 -16.48 4.97
CA HIS A 210 7.67 -16.26 3.54
C HIS A 210 7.87 -14.81 3.08
N VAL A 211 7.42 -13.81 3.85
CA VAL A 211 7.48 -12.40 3.42
C VAL A 211 8.91 -11.96 3.07
N MET A 212 9.89 -12.32 3.88
CA MET A 212 11.29 -11.98 3.62
C MET A 212 11.89 -12.78 2.45
N ILE A 213 11.47 -14.03 2.27
CA ILE A 213 11.98 -14.89 1.18
C ILE A 213 11.55 -14.30 -0.17
N TYR A 214 10.27 -14.01 -0.36
CA TYR A 214 9.77 -13.46 -1.61
C TYR A 214 10.21 -12.01 -1.83
N GLY A 215 10.32 -11.21 -0.77
CA GLY A 215 10.90 -9.88 -0.85
C GLY A 215 12.34 -9.92 -1.37
N GLY A 216 13.15 -10.86 -0.88
CA GLY A 216 14.51 -11.07 -1.37
C GLY A 216 14.58 -11.55 -2.82
N LYS A 217 13.74 -12.52 -3.22
CA LYS A 217 13.64 -12.97 -4.62
C LYS A 217 13.30 -11.80 -5.56
N GLY A 218 12.29 -11.00 -5.18
CA GLY A 218 11.87 -9.86 -5.96
C GLY A 218 12.95 -8.80 -6.08
N LEU A 219 13.63 -8.47 -4.97
CA LEU A 219 14.69 -7.47 -4.96
C LEU A 219 15.90 -7.91 -5.82
N SER A 220 16.33 -9.17 -5.73
CA SER A 220 17.40 -9.70 -6.59
C SER A 220 17.05 -9.57 -8.07
N ARG A 221 15.80 -9.91 -8.45
CA ARG A 221 15.31 -9.78 -9.83
C ARG A 221 15.31 -8.32 -10.29
N VAL A 222 14.87 -7.39 -9.45
CA VAL A 222 14.85 -5.95 -9.76
C VAL A 222 16.27 -5.42 -9.89
N ARG A 223 17.18 -5.81 -8.97
CA ARG A 223 18.60 -5.44 -9.04
C ARG A 223 19.21 -5.83 -10.40
N GLU A 224 19.00 -7.05 -10.85
CA GLU A 224 19.53 -7.53 -12.14
C GLU A 224 18.88 -6.79 -13.32
N LYS A 225 17.54 -6.68 -13.32
CA LYS A 225 16.78 -6.03 -14.41
C LYS A 225 17.15 -4.54 -14.59
N ARG A 226 17.40 -3.84 -13.47
CA ARG A 226 17.62 -2.39 -13.46
C ARG A 226 19.08 -1.99 -13.28
N ASN A 227 19.98 -2.95 -13.14
CA ASN A 227 21.38 -2.71 -12.77
C ASN A 227 21.48 -1.82 -11.53
N LEU A 228 20.65 -2.14 -10.51
CA LEU A 228 20.53 -1.33 -9.31
C LEU A 228 21.84 -1.39 -8.50
N ASP A 229 22.45 -0.23 -8.30
CA ASP A 229 23.68 -0.01 -7.57
C ASP A 229 23.36 0.59 -6.19
N SER A 230 23.56 -0.19 -5.13
CA SER A 230 23.28 0.23 -3.76
C SER A 230 24.08 1.45 -3.31
N ASP A 231 25.29 1.63 -3.84
CA ASP A 231 26.17 2.75 -3.46
C ASP A 231 25.61 4.10 -3.91
N LYS A 232 24.85 4.07 -5.01
CA LYS A 232 24.19 5.25 -5.58
C LYS A 232 22.87 5.62 -4.89
N ILE A 233 22.33 4.76 -4.02
CA ILE A 233 21.10 5.04 -3.28
C ILE A 233 21.46 5.98 -2.12
N ASN A 234 20.85 7.19 -2.11
CA ASN A 234 21.01 8.17 -1.04
C ASN A 234 19.96 7.96 0.05
N TRP A 235 18.73 7.63 -0.32
CA TRP A 235 17.61 7.43 0.58
C TRP A 235 16.92 6.11 0.30
N PHE A 236 16.60 5.37 1.36
CA PHE A 236 15.87 4.11 1.26
C PHE A 236 14.60 4.16 2.10
N LEU A 237 13.46 3.92 1.48
CA LEU A 237 12.14 3.96 2.09
C LEU A 237 11.53 2.54 2.09
N PRO A 238 11.84 1.70 3.08
CA PRO A 238 11.20 0.40 3.22
C PRO A 238 9.86 0.56 3.93
N HIS A 239 8.77 0.22 3.24
CA HIS A 239 7.49 0.02 3.91
C HIS A 239 7.50 -1.31 4.63
N TYR A 240 7.29 -1.31 5.94
CA TYR A 240 7.02 -2.48 6.75
C TYR A 240 5.94 -2.19 7.80
N SER A 241 5.22 -3.23 8.17
CA SER A 241 4.00 -3.09 8.98
C SER A 241 4.26 -2.96 10.48
N SER A 242 5.45 -3.31 10.94
CA SER A 242 5.86 -3.28 12.34
C SER A 242 7.38 -3.15 12.41
N ASP A 243 7.89 -2.47 13.44
CA ASP A 243 9.33 -2.33 13.67
C ASP A 243 10.03 -3.68 13.91
N PHE A 244 9.26 -4.71 14.29
CA PHE A 244 9.72 -6.10 14.31
C PHE A 244 10.36 -6.54 12.98
N PHE A 245 9.89 -6.03 11.85
CA PHE A 245 10.41 -6.37 10.52
C PHE A 245 11.61 -5.54 10.09
N ARG A 246 12.06 -4.56 10.86
CA ARG A 246 13.17 -3.68 10.50
C ARG A 246 14.46 -4.47 10.30
N GLU A 247 14.90 -5.19 11.32
CA GLU A 247 16.15 -5.98 11.25
C GLU A 247 16.07 -7.12 10.22
N PRO A 248 15.01 -7.94 10.17
CA PRO A 248 14.83 -8.93 9.10
C PRO A 248 14.87 -8.32 7.69
N THR A 249 14.33 -7.11 7.50
CA THR A 249 14.39 -6.40 6.21
C THR A 249 15.82 -5.98 5.90
N TYR A 250 16.54 -5.42 6.87
CA TYR A 250 17.93 -5.01 6.71
C TYR A 250 18.82 -6.18 6.24
N GLU A 251 18.75 -7.30 6.96
CA GLU A 251 19.49 -8.51 6.58
C GLU A 251 19.10 -9.02 5.17
N ARG A 252 17.79 -9.00 4.86
CA ARG A 252 17.29 -9.52 3.59
C ARG A 252 17.72 -8.65 2.42
N VAL A 253 17.66 -7.34 2.55
CA VAL A 253 18.11 -6.38 1.54
C VAL A 253 19.60 -6.58 1.24
N ALA A 254 20.42 -6.70 2.29
CA ALA A 254 21.86 -6.98 2.14
C ALA A 254 22.12 -8.34 1.47
N LYS A 255 21.47 -9.42 1.92
CA LYS A 255 21.58 -10.76 1.33
C LYS A 255 21.10 -10.83 -0.13
N SER A 256 20.26 -9.91 -0.57
CA SER A 256 19.81 -9.80 -1.96
C SER A 256 20.78 -9.01 -2.86
N GLY A 257 21.93 -8.62 -2.32
CA GLY A 257 23.00 -7.91 -3.04
C GLY A 257 22.73 -6.41 -3.20
N VAL A 258 21.93 -5.83 -2.30
CA VAL A 258 21.63 -4.39 -2.25
C VAL A 258 21.88 -3.90 -0.82
N PRO A 259 23.13 -3.95 -0.31
CA PRO A 259 23.43 -3.51 1.06
C PRO A 259 23.26 -1.98 1.16
N ILE A 260 22.24 -1.53 1.87
CA ILE A 260 21.98 -0.11 2.10
C ILE A 260 22.17 0.17 3.59
N PRO A 261 23.13 1.03 3.97
CA PRO A 261 23.40 1.38 5.37
C PRO A 261 22.17 1.98 6.07
N SER A 262 22.00 1.67 7.36
CA SER A 262 20.79 2.04 8.11
C SER A 262 20.57 3.56 8.27
N GLU A 263 21.65 4.35 8.18
CA GLU A 263 21.59 5.83 8.20
C GLU A 263 20.92 6.44 6.95
N LYS A 264 20.82 5.67 5.86
CA LYS A 264 20.07 6.06 4.66
C LYS A 264 18.59 5.67 4.72
N TRP A 265 18.16 4.98 5.77
CA TRP A 265 16.79 4.49 5.92
C TRP A 265 15.90 5.57 6.52
N LEU A 266 14.78 5.83 5.86
CA LEU A 266 13.70 6.65 6.40
C LEU A 266 12.46 5.79 6.60
N THR A 267 11.89 5.87 7.80
CA THR A 267 10.58 5.30 8.14
C THR A 267 9.87 6.26 9.08
N ASN A 268 8.58 6.38 8.93
CA ASN A 268 7.70 7.17 9.80
C ASN A 268 6.66 6.32 10.52
N LEU A 269 6.93 5.03 10.63
CA LEU A 269 6.00 4.06 11.24
C LEU A 269 5.60 4.43 12.67
N THR A 270 6.50 5.04 13.44
CA THR A 270 6.26 5.42 14.85
C THR A 270 5.44 6.69 15.02
N THR A 271 5.36 7.53 13.99
CA THR A 271 4.62 8.80 14.00
C THR A 271 3.32 8.72 13.21
N GLU A 272 3.38 8.14 12.00
CA GLU A 272 2.25 8.07 11.06
C GLU A 272 1.56 6.70 11.06
N GLY A 273 2.22 5.66 11.59
CA GLY A 273 1.71 4.30 11.59
C GLY A 273 1.78 3.64 10.21
N ASN A 274 1.06 2.51 10.08
CA ASN A 274 0.97 1.75 8.83
C ASN A 274 -0.39 2.01 8.17
N SER A 275 -0.44 2.97 7.27
CA SER A 275 -1.63 3.32 6.48
C SER A 275 -1.70 2.56 5.14
N GLY A 276 -1.15 1.33 5.08
CA GLY A 276 -1.29 0.42 3.94
C GLY A 276 -0.87 1.04 2.62
N SER A 277 -1.80 1.18 1.67
CA SER A 277 -1.54 1.73 0.33
C SER A 277 -1.11 3.20 0.35
N ALA A 278 -1.42 3.95 1.40
CA ALA A 278 -1.02 5.36 1.56
C ALA A 278 0.40 5.51 2.12
N SER A 279 0.95 4.51 2.84
CA SER A 279 2.20 4.66 3.58
C SER A 279 3.35 5.20 2.74
N ILE A 280 3.55 4.69 1.53
CA ILE A 280 4.66 5.14 0.68
C ILE A 280 4.48 6.59 0.20
N TYR A 281 3.25 7.05 0.01
CA TYR A 281 2.93 8.42 -0.35
C TYR A 281 3.29 9.39 0.78
N VAL A 282 2.89 9.04 2.02
CA VAL A 282 3.19 9.82 3.22
C VAL A 282 4.69 9.86 3.50
N MET A 283 5.40 8.72 3.36
CA MET A 283 6.86 8.69 3.51
C MET A 283 7.59 9.56 2.48
N LEU A 284 7.13 9.54 1.21
CA LEU A 284 7.70 10.38 0.16
C LEU A 284 7.42 11.86 0.39
N GLU A 285 6.23 12.21 0.86
CA GLU A 285 5.87 13.58 1.22
C GLU A 285 6.76 14.09 2.36
N GLU A 286 6.88 13.33 3.45
CA GLU A 286 7.72 13.70 4.59
C GLU A 286 9.16 13.93 4.15
N LEU A 287 9.73 13.04 3.33
CA LEU A 287 11.09 13.20 2.84
C LEU A 287 11.22 14.43 1.93
N LEU A 288 10.28 14.64 1.02
CA LEU A 288 10.31 15.76 0.07
C LEU A 288 10.29 17.13 0.78
N TYR A 289 9.48 17.24 1.82
CA TYR A 289 9.35 18.50 2.58
C TYR A 289 10.25 18.58 3.82
N SER A 290 11.11 17.59 4.06
CA SER A 290 12.05 17.58 5.20
C SER A 290 13.16 18.62 5.14
N GLY A 291 13.41 19.20 3.96
CA GLY A 291 14.57 20.07 3.71
C GLY A 291 15.90 19.31 3.60
N LYS A 292 15.91 17.97 3.63
CA LYS A 292 17.13 17.15 3.61
C LYS A 292 17.58 16.79 2.19
N LEU A 293 16.66 16.77 1.21
CA LEU A 293 16.95 16.36 -0.16
C LEU A 293 17.80 17.35 -0.92
N GLN A 294 18.71 16.84 -1.75
CA GLN A 294 19.53 17.60 -2.66
C GLN A 294 19.33 17.12 -4.11
N LYS A 295 19.41 18.03 -5.08
CA LYS A 295 19.32 17.68 -6.50
C LYS A 295 20.38 16.64 -6.88
N GLY A 296 19.95 15.65 -7.64
CA GLY A 296 20.78 14.53 -8.07
C GLY A 296 20.76 13.33 -7.12
N GLU A 297 20.26 13.46 -5.89
CA GLU A 297 20.09 12.33 -5.00
C GLU A 297 19.05 11.34 -5.50
N THR A 298 19.21 10.07 -5.13
CA THR A 298 18.31 9.00 -5.51
C THR A 298 17.59 8.41 -4.31
N ILE A 299 16.35 8.04 -4.52
CA ILE A 299 15.45 7.45 -3.52
C ILE A 299 15.04 6.07 -4.04
N PHE A 300 15.21 5.04 -3.22
CA PHE A 300 14.72 3.70 -3.52
C PHE A 300 13.66 3.28 -2.51
N CYS A 301 12.51 2.82 -2.99
CA CYS A 301 11.42 2.38 -2.13
C CYS A 301 11.09 0.91 -2.36
N ILE A 302 10.75 0.19 -1.28
CA ILE A 302 10.23 -1.18 -1.32
C ILE A 302 8.91 -1.22 -0.56
N VAL A 303 7.89 -1.77 -1.22
CA VAL A 303 6.55 -1.92 -0.64
C VAL A 303 6.15 -3.39 -0.72
N PRO A 304 6.33 -4.20 0.34
CA PRO A 304 5.76 -5.53 0.45
C PRO A 304 4.25 -5.45 0.63
N GLU A 305 3.53 -6.37 0.00
CA GLU A 305 2.09 -6.50 0.16
C GLU A 305 1.76 -7.73 0.99
N SER A 306 0.96 -7.52 2.03
CA SER A 306 0.65 -8.52 3.05
C SER A 306 -0.65 -9.30 2.82
N SER A 307 -1.02 -9.56 1.56
CA SER A 307 -2.17 -10.41 1.25
C SER A 307 -1.79 -11.70 0.53
N ARG A 308 -1.02 -11.62 -0.54
CA ARG A 308 -0.62 -12.79 -1.33
C ARG A 308 0.75 -12.61 -2.01
N PHE A 309 1.72 -12.02 -1.29
CA PHE A 309 3.12 -11.90 -1.70
C PHE A 309 3.35 -11.14 -3.01
N SER A 310 2.86 -9.91 -3.08
CA SER A 310 3.23 -8.94 -4.10
C SER A 310 4.24 -7.92 -3.55
N TYR A 311 5.06 -7.34 -4.43
CA TYR A 311 6.09 -6.38 -4.05
C TYR A 311 6.17 -5.26 -5.06
N GLY A 312 6.12 -4.03 -4.57
CA GLY A 312 6.37 -2.81 -5.34
C GLY A 312 7.78 -2.28 -5.10
N TYR A 313 8.41 -1.79 -6.18
CA TYR A 313 9.74 -1.17 -6.14
C TYR A 313 9.67 0.12 -6.93
N ILE A 314 10.15 1.22 -6.34
CA ILE A 314 10.11 2.55 -6.95
C ILE A 314 11.51 3.14 -6.86
N HIS A 315 11.99 3.69 -7.95
CA HIS A 315 13.25 4.43 -7.99
C HIS A 315 12.99 5.84 -8.50
N LEU A 316 13.47 6.80 -7.75
CA LEU A 316 13.26 8.23 -8.00
C LEU A 316 14.59 8.97 -7.98
N THR A 317 14.68 10.06 -8.74
CA THR A 317 15.79 11.01 -8.68
C THR A 317 15.26 12.40 -8.34
N VAL A 318 15.91 13.08 -7.44
CA VAL A 318 15.62 14.48 -7.05
C VAL A 318 16.08 15.42 -8.18
N VAL A 319 15.18 16.26 -8.70
CA VAL A 319 15.44 17.17 -9.82
C VAL A 319 15.06 18.60 -9.50
#